data_f53af946415b738a47d977eb0de94f87
#
_entry.id   f53af946415b738a47d977eb0de94f87
#
_cell.length_a   1.000
_cell.length_b   1.000
_cell.length_c   1.000
_cell.angle_alpha   90.00
_cell.angle_beta   90.00
_cell.angle_gamma   90.00
#
_symmetry.space_group_name_H-M   'P 1'
#
loop_
_entity.id
_entity.type
_entity.pdbx_description
1 polymer ?
#
loop_
_entity_poly.entity_id
_entity_poly.type
_entity_poly.pdbx_seq_one_letter_code
_entity_poly.pdbx_strand_id
1 'polypeptide(L)'
;MLSSGCSSWRDVLPVEIKTVEVERKIPTQNSPKPIKMNNIHFYVVTEDTWDSFKERFAKENGDLLFYALSVRDYESLALNMADLKRYIQQQKEIIVYYEEAVKPTEKEDDNGKSNNK
;
A
#
# COMPACT_ATOMS: atom_id res chain seq x y z
N MET A 1 60.92 49.48 -19.60
CA MET A 1 60.47 48.59 -18.53
C MET A 1 59.16 47.99 -18.95
N LEU A 2 59.23 46.85 -19.60
CA LEU A 2 58.02 46.15 -20.06
C LEU A 2 57.74 45.02 -19.09
N SER A 3 56.73 45.17 -18.29
CA SER A 3 56.19 44.07 -17.50
C SER A 3 55.25 43.28 -18.38
N SER A 4 55.70 42.19 -18.90
CA SER A 4 54.81 41.26 -19.55
C SER A 4 54.00 40.52 -18.49
N GLY A 5 52.81 40.99 -18.25
CA GLY A 5 51.84 40.22 -17.47
C GLY A 5 51.43 38.98 -18.23
N CYS A 6 52.00 37.85 -17.90
CA CYS A 6 51.47 36.59 -18.34
C CYS A 6 50.14 36.36 -17.68
N SER A 7 49.11 36.72 -18.35
CA SER A 7 47.78 36.27 -18.00
C SER A 7 47.67 34.82 -18.45
N SER A 8 48.02 33.91 -17.58
CA SER A 8 47.70 32.52 -17.81
C SER A 8 46.24 32.28 -17.43
N TRP A 9 45.41 32.88 -18.19
CA TRP A 9 43.99 32.56 -18.24
C TRP A 9 43.84 31.28 -19.08
N ARG A 10 44.44 30.29 -18.53
CA ARG A 10 44.47 29.14 -19.26
C ARG A 10 43.36 28.35 -18.92
N ASP A 11 42.53 28.26 -19.84
CA ASP A 11 41.95 27.03 -20.26
C ASP A 11 41.46 26.18 -19.12
N VAL A 12 40.57 26.77 -18.31
CA VAL A 12 39.64 25.95 -17.57
C VAL A 12 38.72 25.36 -18.64
N LEU A 13 39.11 24.20 -19.14
CA LEU A 13 38.27 23.43 -20.02
C LEU A 13 36.90 23.22 -19.33
N PRO A 14 35.81 23.57 -19.99
CA PRO A 14 34.52 23.28 -19.39
C PRO A 14 34.44 21.78 -19.12
N VAL A 15 34.35 21.43 -17.87
CA VAL A 15 34.10 20.03 -17.47
C VAL A 15 32.68 19.72 -17.91
N GLU A 16 32.58 18.97 -19.01
CA GLU A 16 31.31 18.40 -19.41
C GLU A 16 30.87 17.39 -18.37
N ILE A 17 29.93 17.78 -17.53
CA ILE A 17 29.28 16.86 -16.60
C ILE A 17 28.26 16.07 -17.42
N LYS A 18 28.64 14.89 -17.85
CA LYS A 18 27.70 13.94 -18.42
C LYS A 18 26.90 13.31 -17.30
N THR A 19 25.67 13.69 -17.20
CA THR A 19 24.72 13.00 -16.31
C THR A 19 24.37 11.67 -16.98
N VAL A 20 24.89 10.59 -16.43
CA VAL A 20 24.50 9.25 -16.86
C VAL A 20 23.29 8.86 -16.03
N GLU A 21 22.13 8.74 -16.66
CA GLU A 21 20.98 8.13 -16.03
C GLU A 21 21.27 6.66 -15.75
N VAL A 22 21.46 6.32 -14.49
CA VAL A 22 21.56 4.93 -14.06
C VAL A 22 20.17 4.42 -13.79
N GLU A 23 19.67 3.59 -14.68
CA GLU A 23 18.38 2.91 -14.49
C GLU A 23 18.55 1.87 -13.37
N ARG A 24 18.00 2.18 -12.21
CA ARG A 24 17.93 1.23 -11.10
C ARG A 24 16.74 0.31 -11.29
N LYS A 25 16.99 -0.94 -11.57
CA LYS A 25 15.96 -1.97 -11.52
C LYS A 25 15.69 -2.32 -10.05
N ILE A 26 14.58 -1.84 -9.54
CA ILE A 26 14.12 -2.20 -8.20
C ILE A 26 13.19 -3.39 -8.36
N PRO A 27 13.54 -4.58 -7.82
CA PRO A 27 12.65 -5.73 -7.91
C PRO A 27 11.39 -5.47 -7.10
N THR A 28 10.24 -5.68 -7.72
CA THR A 28 8.96 -5.63 -7.03
C THR A 28 8.77 -6.87 -6.18
N GLN A 29 8.27 -6.69 -4.97
CA GLN A 29 7.93 -7.80 -4.09
C GLN A 29 6.56 -8.36 -4.44
N ASN A 30 6.38 -9.64 -4.19
CA ASN A 30 5.09 -10.27 -4.39
C ASN A 30 4.05 -9.73 -3.40
N SER A 31 2.85 -9.52 -3.87
CA SER A 31 1.73 -9.16 -2.98
C SER A 31 1.48 -10.24 -1.93
N PRO A 32 1.10 -9.87 -0.71
CA PRO A 32 0.74 -10.84 0.31
C PRO A 32 -0.44 -11.69 -0.12
N LYS A 33 -0.51 -12.90 0.40
CA LYS A 33 -1.64 -13.80 0.10
C LYS A 33 -2.95 -13.18 0.57
N PRO A 34 -4.03 -13.33 -0.20
CA PRO A 34 -5.35 -12.87 0.22
C PRO A 34 -5.77 -13.49 1.56
N ILE A 35 -6.35 -12.67 2.42
CA ILE A 35 -6.90 -13.12 3.69
C ILE A 35 -8.32 -13.65 3.44
N LYS A 36 -8.56 -14.88 3.87
CA LYS A 36 -9.90 -15.45 3.90
C LYS A 36 -10.45 -15.30 5.31
N MET A 37 -11.42 -14.43 5.48
CA MET A 37 -12.09 -14.22 6.76
C MET A 37 -13.25 -15.21 6.94
N ASN A 38 -13.44 -15.67 8.16
CA ASN A 38 -14.57 -16.50 8.52
C ASN A 38 -15.80 -15.62 8.84
N ASN A 39 -16.97 -16.16 8.56
CA ASN A 39 -18.21 -15.51 8.96
C ASN A 39 -18.40 -15.62 10.47
N ILE A 40 -18.77 -14.53 11.10
CA ILE A 40 -19.06 -14.45 12.53
C ILE A 40 -20.50 -13.99 12.68
N HIS A 41 -21.25 -14.71 13.53
CA HIS A 41 -22.61 -14.38 13.87
C HIS A 41 -22.66 -13.86 15.30
N PHE A 42 -23.35 -12.76 15.50
CA PHE A 42 -23.61 -12.19 16.81
C PHE A 42 -25.10 -12.37 17.16
N TYR A 43 -25.34 -12.75 18.38
CA TYR A 43 -26.69 -12.84 18.93
C TYR A 43 -26.95 -11.64 19.82
N VAL A 44 -28.07 -10.94 19.58
CA VAL A 44 -28.51 -9.91 20.50
C VAL A 44 -29.40 -10.57 21.55
N VAL A 45 -28.94 -10.57 22.78
CA VAL A 45 -29.63 -11.22 23.90
C VAL A 45 -30.07 -10.16 24.88
N THR A 46 -31.34 -10.18 25.22
CA THR A 46 -31.98 -9.32 26.23
C THR A 46 -32.59 -10.18 27.31
N GLU A 47 -33.06 -9.56 28.40
CA GLU A 47 -33.81 -10.30 29.43
C GLU A 47 -35.01 -11.04 28.84
N ASP A 48 -35.75 -10.43 27.94
CA ASP A 48 -36.93 -11.02 27.30
C ASP A 48 -36.60 -12.18 26.34
N THR A 49 -35.42 -12.15 25.73
CA THR A 49 -35.00 -13.15 24.73
C THR A 49 -34.12 -14.23 25.31
N TRP A 50 -33.75 -14.16 26.59
CA TRP A 50 -32.79 -15.06 27.23
C TRP A 50 -33.19 -16.54 27.15
N ASP A 51 -34.45 -16.87 27.45
CA ASP A 51 -34.89 -18.27 27.46
C ASP A 51 -34.96 -18.86 26.05
N SER A 52 -35.44 -18.13 25.10
CA SER A 52 -35.45 -18.54 23.69
C SER A 52 -34.03 -18.65 23.09
N PHE A 53 -33.11 -17.79 23.54
CA PHE A 53 -31.71 -17.89 23.16
C PHE A 53 -31.07 -19.17 23.69
N LYS A 54 -31.27 -19.50 24.96
CA LYS A 54 -30.71 -20.72 25.56
C LYS A 54 -31.13 -21.97 24.78
N GLU A 55 -32.41 -22.11 24.47
CA GLU A 55 -32.94 -23.26 23.73
C GLU A 55 -32.33 -23.37 22.33
N ARG A 56 -32.30 -22.26 21.59
CA ARG A 56 -31.76 -22.23 20.25
C ARG A 56 -30.26 -22.51 20.24
N PHE A 57 -29.53 -21.84 21.14
CA PHE A 57 -28.08 -21.96 21.24
C PHE A 57 -27.68 -23.39 21.61
N ALA A 58 -28.36 -24.03 22.54
CA ALA A 58 -28.11 -25.43 22.92
C ALA A 58 -28.35 -26.40 21.75
N LYS A 59 -29.35 -26.16 20.91
CA LYS A 59 -29.59 -26.97 19.70
C LYS A 59 -28.50 -26.81 18.65
N GLU A 60 -27.98 -25.61 18.47
CA GLU A 60 -26.99 -25.29 17.44
C GLU A 60 -25.56 -25.62 17.88
N ASN A 61 -25.22 -25.43 19.15
CA ASN A 61 -23.85 -25.50 19.64
C ASN A 61 -23.62 -26.60 20.71
N GLY A 62 -24.65 -27.24 21.21
CA GLY A 62 -24.59 -28.27 22.26
C GLY A 62 -24.54 -27.69 23.67
N ASP A 63 -23.43 -27.13 24.10
CA ASP A 63 -23.25 -26.59 25.44
C ASP A 63 -23.56 -25.07 25.47
N LEU A 64 -24.12 -24.61 26.61
CA LEU A 64 -24.35 -23.19 26.85
C LEU A 64 -23.06 -22.49 27.28
N LEU A 65 -22.12 -22.37 26.38
CA LEU A 65 -20.85 -21.70 26.57
C LEU A 65 -20.62 -20.68 25.46
N PHE A 66 -20.45 -19.43 25.82
CA PHE A 66 -20.24 -18.34 24.87
C PHE A 66 -19.43 -17.20 25.48
N TYR A 67 -18.84 -16.39 24.64
CA TYR A 67 -18.25 -15.12 25.05
C TYR A 67 -19.25 -13.99 24.80
N ALA A 68 -19.40 -13.10 25.77
CA ALA A 68 -20.31 -11.99 25.69
C ALA A 68 -19.57 -10.66 25.59
N LEU A 69 -20.11 -9.75 24.79
CA LEU A 69 -19.68 -8.37 24.71
C LEU A 69 -20.83 -7.46 25.11
N SER A 70 -20.52 -6.37 25.80
CA SER A 70 -21.49 -5.28 25.97
C SER A 70 -21.76 -4.59 24.63
N VAL A 71 -22.88 -3.87 24.52
CA VAL A 71 -23.18 -3.05 23.33
C VAL A 71 -22.03 -2.09 23.02
N ARG A 72 -21.51 -1.46 24.07
CA ARG A 72 -20.38 -0.52 23.95
C ARG A 72 -19.11 -1.19 23.42
N ASP A 73 -18.80 -2.39 23.91
CA ASP A 73 -17.62 -3.12 23.46
C ASP A 73 -17.79 -3.63 22.03
N TYR A 74 -18.99 -4.04 21.65
CA TYR A 74 -19.30 -4.39 20.27
C TYR A 74 -19.14 -3.21 19.32
N GLU A 75 -19.62 -2.03 19.69
CA GLU A 75 -19.43 -0.79 18.90
C GLU A 75 -17.94 -0.45 18.77
N SER A 76 -17.18 -0.56 19.86
CA SER A 76 -15.74 -0.35 19.87
C SER A 76 -15.02 -1.35 18.95
N LEU A 77 -15.41 -2.61 18.98
CA LEU A 77 -14.86 -3.64 18.10
C LEU A 77 -15.14 -3.31 16.62
N ALA A 78 -16.37 -2.88 16.30
CA ALA A 78 -16.75 -2.50 14.94
C ALA A 78 -15.93 -1.29 14.45
N LEU A 79 -15.72 -0.28 15.29
CA LEU A 79 -14.89 0.88 14.98
C LEU A 79 -13.43 0.49 14.76
N ASN A 80 -12.87 -0.37 15.61
CA ASN A 80 -11.51 -0.88 15.46
C ASN A 80 -11.34 -1.64 14.13
N MET A 81 -12.31 -2.45 13.75
CA MET A 81 -12.28 -3.16 12.46
C MET A 81 -12.35 -2.20 11.27
N ALA A 82 -13.16 -1.15 11.36
CA ALA A 82 -13.24 -0.12 10.32
C ALA A 82 -11.91 0.65 10.19
N ASP A 83 -11.27 0.97 11.32
CA ASP A 83 -9.97 1.63 11.33
C ASP A 83 -8.85 0.75 10.75
N LEU A 84 -8.82 -0.54 11.09
CA LEU A 84 -7.89 -1.49 10.49
C LEU A 84 -8.09 -1.58 8.98
N LYS A 85 -9.33 -1.67 8.51
CA LYS A 85 -9.64 -1.70 7.08
C LYS A 85 -9.14 -0.43 6.38
N ARG A 86 -9.39 0.73 6.95
CA ARG A 86 -8.90 2.02 6.44
C ARG A 86 -7.37 2.04 6.38
N TYR A 87 -6.70 1.63 7.44
CA TYR A 87 -5.25 1.59 7.51
C TYR A 87 -4.65 0.67 6.43
N ILE A 88 -5.19 -0.53 6.27
CA ILE A 88 -4.75 -1.47 5.23
C ILE A 88 -4.95 -0.88 3.84
N GLN A 89 -6.09 -0.23 3.60
CA GLN A 89 -6.37 0.42 2.32
C GLN A 89 -5.37 1.53 2.01
N GLN A 90 -5.06 2.38 2.97
CA GLN A 90 -4.06 3.44 2.83
C GLN A 90 -2.66 2.88 2.58
N GLN A 91 -2.27 1.81 3.27
CA GLN A 91 -1.00 1.13 3.03
C GLN A 91 -0.93 0.57 1.61
N LYS A 92 -2.01 -0.02 1.12
CA LYS A 92 -2.09 -0.54 -0.25
C LYS A 92 -1.94 0.57 -1.29
N GLU A 93 -2.57 1.72 -1.08
CA GLU A 93 -2.45 2.88 -1.97
C GLU A 93 -1.01 3.41 -2.03
N ILE A 94 -0.31 3.46 -0.89
CA ILE A 94 1.09 3.84 -0.83
C ILE A 94 1.97 2.86 -1.61
N ILE A 95 1.73 1.55 -1.45
CA ILE A 95 2.47 0.52 -2.18
C ILE A 95 2.28 0.68 -3.69
N VAL A 96 1.04 0.84 -4.15
CA VAL A 96 0.74 1.06 -5.57
C VAL A 96 1.43 2.31 -6.11
N TYR A 97 1.43 3.40 -5.35
CA TYR A 97 2.12 4.63 -5.72
C TYR A 97 3.62 4.40 -5.96
N TYR A 98 4.29 3.69 -5.05
CA TYR A 98 5.71 3.41 -5.20
C TYR A 98 5.99 2.37 -6.30
N GLU A 99 5.15 1.38 -6.49
CA GLU A 99 5.26 0.43 -7.61
C GLU A 99 5.18 1.14 -8.96
N GLU A 100 4.29 2.11 -9.11
CA GLU A 100 4.16 2.90 -10.32
C GLU A 100 5.37 3.80 -10.55
N ALA A 101 5.91 4.40 -9.48
CA ALA A 101 7.07 5.27 -9.56
C ALA A 101 8.36 4.54 -10.00
N VAL A 102 8.46 3.23 -9.76
CA VAL A 102 9.63 2.43 -10.13
C VAL A 102 9.47 1.63 -11.42
N LYS A 103 8.30 1.69 -12.06
CA LYS A 103 8.12 1.09 -13.39
C LYS A 103 9.04 1.77 -14.40
N PRO A 104 9.74 1.01 -15.26
CA PRO A 104 10.50 1.58 -16.34
C PRO A 104 9.59 2.42 -17.24
N THR A 105 10.00 3.63 -17.55
CA THR A 105 9.33 4.43 -18.59
C THR A 105 9.59 3.73 -19.92
N GLU A 106 8.56 3.18 -20.55
CA GLU A 106 8.65 2.72 -21.94
C GLU A 106 9.00 3.96 -22.77
N LYS A 107 10.23 4.00 -23.28
CA LYS A 107 10.57 4.99 -24.31
C LYS A 107 9.75 4.62 -25.53
N GLU A 108 8.81 5.45 -25.89
CA GLU A 108 8.25 5.44 -27.24
C GLU A 108 9.44 5.64 -28.20
N ASP A 109 9.91 4.55 -28.79
CA ASP A 109 10.79 4.61 -29.93
C ASP A 109 9.95 5.22 -31.07
N ASP A 110 10.00 6.54 -31.18
CA ASP A 110 9.54 7.26 -32.37
C ASP A 110 10.49 6.90 -33.51
N ASN A 111 10.23 5.75 -34.09
CA ASN A 111 10.89 5.32 -35.31
C ASN A 111 10.28 6.07 -36.49
N GLY A 112 10.66 7.34 -36.62
CA GLY A 112 10.37 8.15 -37.75
C GLY A 112 10.85 7.49 -39.05
N LYS A 113 10.00 6.70 -39.68
CA LYS A 113 10.20 6.29 -41.06
C LYS A 113 10.03 7.51 -41.95
N SER A 114 11.11 8.20 -42.22
CA SER A 114 11.25 9.04 -43.38
C SER A 114 11.24 8.16 -44.64
N ASN A 115 10.10 8.07 -45.29
CA ASN A 115 10.04 7.59 -46.66
C ASN A 115 10.27 8.79 -47.61
N ASN A 116 11.49 8.97 -48.04
CA ASN A 116 11.77 9.72 -49.24
C ASN A 116 11.51 8.84 -50.47
N LYS A 117 10.57 9.27 -51.27
CA LYS A 117 10.63 9.04 -52.68
C LYS A 117 9.86 10.13 -53.42
#